data_f758e3bb6cc2e31088489ca3e5d7cfae
#
_entry.id   f758e3bb6cc2e31088489ca3e5d7cfae
#
_cell.length_a   1.000
_cell.length_b   1.000
_cell.length_c   1.000
_cell.angle_alpha   90.00
_cell.angle_beta   90.00
_cell.angle_gamma   90.00
#
_symmetry.space_group_name_H-M   'P 1'
#
loop_
_entity.id
_entity.type
_entity.pdbx_description
1 polymer ?
#
loop_
_entity_poly.entity_id
_entity_poly.type
_entity_poly.pdbx_seq_one_letter_code
_entity_poly.pdbx_strand_id
1 'polypeptide(L)'
;NVVTLSQLFRNNGYHAGRVSKIYHMGIPFEIIAGTADHDDAPSWDETVNIKAPEQKAPGKRTEWSPKDKSSQTFTGVEASTGDLEHADGMAADAAIEFLKQNKDKPFFLGCGFVRPHVPLVAPSKYFDRYDRDAMVSPEVPKGDLDDVPKIIRNYKSIDRYGVTPELHKGLLEAYYASISYMDEQVGRVLETLDELGLRENTIVIFSSDHGYLLGHHHKFQKQHLFEESTRVPFILSVPWITKSHGHASNKIAELVDLYPTLA
;
A
#
# COMPACT_ATOMS: atom_id res chain seq x y z
N ASN A 1 20.22 19.72 -2.15
CA ASN A 1 18.84 19.46 -2.59
C ASN A 1 18.91 18.49 -3.77
N VAL A 2 18.15 17.42 -3.70
CA VAL A 2 18.04 16.43 -4.78
C VAL A 2 16.70 16.68 -5.47
N VAL A 3 16.68 16.70 -6.80
CA VAL A 3 15.45 16.77 -7.58
C VAL A 3 14.77 15.40 -7.48
N THR A 4 13.52 15.37 -7.03
CA THR A 4 12.74 14.12 -6.97
C THR A 4 12.28 13.68 -8.36
N LEU A 5 11.83 12.44 -8.52
CA LEU A 5 11.33 11.95 -9.81
C LEU A 5 10.13 12.78 -10.30
N SER A 6 9.15 13.03 -9.46
CA SER A 6 7.99 13.88 -9.78
C SER A 6 8.39 15.31 -10.14
N GLN A 7 9.34 15.89 -9.39
CA GLN A 7 9.89 17.21 -9.70
C GLN A 7 10.63 17.24 -11.04
N LEU A 8 11.32 16.16 -11.41
CA LEU A 8 11.95 16.05 -12.73
C LEU A 8 10.91 16.14 -13.85
N PHE A 9 9.82 15.37 -13.76
CA PHE A 9 8.73 15.42 -14.74
C PHE A 9 8.09 16.81 -14.78
N ARG A 10 7.79 17.38 -13.62
CA ARG A 10 7.26 18.74 -13.51
C ARG A 10 8.16 19.79 -14.20
N ASN A 11 9.46 19.73 -13.96
CA ASN A 11 10.44 20.63 -14.57
C ASN A 11 10.56 20.46 -16.09
N ASN A 12 10.08 19.34 -16.64
CA ASN A 12 10.05 19.04 -18.07
C ASN A 12 8.65 19.17 -18.70
N GLY A 13 7.75 19.92 -18.07
CA GLY A 13 6.46 20.32 -18.63
C GLY A 13 5.32 19.34 -18.41
N TYR A 14 5.50 18.33 -17.58
CA TYR A 14 4.41 17.47 -17.13
C TYR A 14 3.65 18.15 -15.99
N HIS A 15 2.33 17.99 -15.97
CA HIS A 15 1.52 18.36 -14.80
C HIS A 15 1.63 17.27 -13.74
N ALA A 16 2.33 17.56 -12.65
CA ALA A 16 2.61 16.58 -11.62
C ALA A 16 1.58 16.64 -10.49
N GLY A 17 0.83 15.55 -10.31
CA GLY A 17 -0.17 15.41 -9.26
C GLY A 17 0.15 14.32 -8.25
N ARG A 18 -0.21 14.56 -6.98
CA ARG A 18 -0.17 13.58 -5.90
C ARG A 18 -1.56 13.40 -5.31
N VAL A 19 -1.98 12.15 -5.26
CA VAL A 19 -3.20 11.72 -4.56
C VAL A 19 -2.80 10.81 -3.40
N SER A 20 -3.25 11.15 -2.20
CA SER A 20 -3.05 10.39 -0.97
C SER A 20 -1.56 10.14 -0.64
N LYS A 21 -1.21 8.96 -0.12
CA LYS A 21 0.07 8.63 0.48
C LYS A 21 1.15 8.28 -0.56
N ILE A 22 2.01 9.20 -0.89
CA ILE A 22 3.26 8.94 -1.65
C ILE A 22 4.48 9.05 -0.73
N TYR A 23 4.61 10.15 0.00
CA TYR A 23 5.60 10.28 1.07
C TYR A 23 5.10 9.68 2.39
N HIS A 24 5.99 9.55 3.39
CA HIS A 24 5.60 9.01 4.68
C HIS A 24 4.50 9.85 5.33
N MET A 25 3.46 9.18 5.82
CA MET A 25 2.34 9.79 6.53
C MET A 25 2.13 9.11 7.88
N GLY A 26 1.73 9.89 8.87
CA GLY A 26 1.34 9.42 10.22
C GLY A 26 -0.03 8.75 10.23
N ILE A 27 -0.12 7.56 9.60
CA ILE A 27 -1.36 6.77 9.56
C ILE A 27 -1.68 6.22 10.95
N PRO A 28 -2.92 6.31 11.43
CA PRO A 28 -4.14 6.77 10.74
C PRO A 28 -4.46 8.27 10.91
N PHE A 29 -3.68 8.99 11.71
CA PHE A 29 -4.07 10.33 12.18
C PHE A 29 -4.13 11.36 11.06
N GLU A 30 -3.17 11.35 10.15
CA GLU A 30 -3.16 12.30 9.02
C GLU A 30 -4.29 12.01 8.04
N ILE A 31 -4.66 10.74 7.82
CA ILE A 31 -5.84 10.40 7.03
C ILE A 31 -7.12 10.90 7.72
N ILE A 32 -7.24 10.75 9.04
CA ILE A 32 -8.40 11.27 9.79
C ILE A 32 -8.47 12.80 9.72
N ALA A 33 -7.31 13.45 9.77
CA ALA A 33 -7.22 14.92 9.69
C ALA A 33 -7.38 15.46 8.26
N GLY A 34 -7.00 14.68 7.25
CA GLY A 34 -6.91 15.11 5.86
C GLY A 34 -5.65 15.95 5.59
N THR A 35 -4.53 15.57 6.24
CA THR A 35 -3.23 16.27 6.11
C THR A 35 -2.14 15.35 5.57
N ALA A 36 -0.99 15.93 5.22
CA ALA A 36 0.24 15.23 4.88
C ALA A 36 1.42 16.10 5.34
N ASP A 37 1.93 15.84 6.54
CA ASP A 37 2.91 16.71 7.20
C ASP A 37 4.32 16.60 6.59
N HIS A 38 4.64 15.48 5.93
CA HIS A 38 5.96 15.20 5.34
C HIS A 38 5.92 15.15 3.80
N ASP A 39 5.30 16.13 3.18
CA ASP A 39 5.23 16.23 1.72
C ASP A 39 6.38 17.08 1.16
N ASP A 40 6.67 16.92 -0.14
CA ASP A 40 7.65 17.71 -0.88
C ASP A 40 6.93 18.63 -1.88
N ALA A 41 6.55 19.81 -1.43
CA ALA A 41 5.81 20.78 -2.23
C ALA A 41 6.43 21.11 -3.62
N PRO A 42 7.77 21.18 -3.79
CA PRO A 42 8.38 21.38 -5.11
C PRO A 42 8.11 20.27 -6.12
N SER A 43 7.74 19.08 -5.66
CA SER A 43 7.47 17.90 -6.50
C SER A 43 6.14 17.96 -7.25
N TRP A 44 5.20 18.81 -6.83
CA TRP A 44 3.80 18.73 -7.25
C TRP A 44 3.25 20.07 -7.74
N ASP A 45 2.40 20.04 -8.74
CA ASP A 45 1.52 21.16 -9.13
C ASP A 45 0.19 21.07 -8.40
N GLU A 46 -0.24 19.85 -8.06
CA GLU A 46 -1.51 19.55 -7.41
C GLU A 46 -1.34 18.44 -6.38
N THR A 47 -1.97 18.58 -5.21
CA THR A 47 -1.97 17.56 -4.16
C THR A 47 -3.36 17.37 -3.58
N VAL A 48 -3.78 16.10 -3.43
CA VAL A 48 -5.05 15.74 -2.81
C VAL A 48 -4.78 14.91 -1.56
N ASN A 49 -5.10 15.46 -0.40
CA ASN A 49 -5.08 14.74 0.87
C ASN A 49 -6.43 14.09 1.12
N ILE A 50 -6.43 12.80 1.40
CA ILE A 50 -7.65 12.04 1.69
C ILE A 50 -8.02 12.24 3.17
N LYS A 51 -9.33 12.42 3.42
CA LYS A 51 -9.88 12.47 4.77
C LYS A 51 -10.90 11.36 4.95
N ALA A 52 -10.55 10.35 5.73
CA ALA A 52 -11.37 9.16 5.94
C ALA A 52 -11.44 8.76 7.43
N PRO A 53 -12.46 8.01 7.84
CA PRO A 53 -12.69 7.69 9.26
C PRO A 53 -11.69 6.72 9.87
N GLU A 54 -10.98 5.91 9.07
CA GLU A 54 -10.00 4.92 9.52
C GLU A 54 -10.57 3.99 10.60
N GLN A 55 -9.91 3.83 11.76
CA GLN A 55 -10.41 3.00 12.86
C GLN A 55 -11.72 3.49 13.51
N LYS A 56 -12.21 4.67 13.12
CA LYS A 56 -13.51 5.21 13.54
C LYS A 56 -14.63 4.88 12.56
N ALA A 57 -14.32 4.14 11.49
CA ALA A 57 -15.33 3.71 10.53
C ALA A 57 -16.43 2.89 11.23
N PRO A 58 -17.71 3.03 10.81
CA PRO A 58 -18.78 2.18 11.28
C PRO A 58 -18.50 0.72 10.92
N GLY A 59 -18.73 -0.19 11.86
CA GLY A 59 -18.52 -1.63 11.64
C GLY A 59 -17.94 -2.34 12.85
N LYS A 60 -17.44 -3.55 12.63
CA LYS A 60 -16.84 -4.39 13.66
C LYS A 60 -15.35 -4.12 13.78
N ARG A 61 -14.96 -3.44 14.84
CA ARG A 61 -13.56 -3.23 15.18
C ARG A 61 -12.98 -4.45 15.89
N THR A 62 -11.78 -4.86 15.50
CA THR A 62 -11.02 -5.94 16.15
C THR A 62 -9.59 -5.49 16.41
N GLU A 63 -9.02 -5.99 17.52
CA GLU A 63 -7.62 -5.82 17.89
C GLU A 63 -6.97 -7.20 18.03
N TRP A 64 -5.82 -7.38 17.39
CA TRP A 64 -5.10 -8.66 17.38
C TRP A 64 -3.76 -8.63 18.13
N SER A 65 -3.45 -7.53 18.81
CA SER A 65 -2.20 -7.35 19.57
C SER A 65 -2.45 -7.02 21.06
N PRO A 66 -3.00 -7.95 21.85
CA PRO A 66 -3.48 -7.65 23.21
C PRO A 66 -2.38 -7.23 24.19
N LYS A 67 -1.11 -7.50 23.91
CA LYS A 67 0.04 -7.08 24.72
C LYS A 67 0.62 -5.73 24.29
N ASP A 68 0.30 -5.24 23.10
CA ASP A 68 0.77 -3.94 22.65
C ASP A 68 -0.19 -2.82 23.05
N LYS A 69 0.22 -2.09 24.07
CA LYS A 69 -0.57 -0.97 24.61
C LYS A 69 -0.59 0.29 23.72
N SER A 70 0.17 0.29 22.62
CA SER A 70 0.10 1.39 21.64
C SER A 70 -1.24 1.44 20.89
N SER A 71 -2.09 0.45 21.12
CA SER A 71 -3.50 0.31 20.71
C SER A 71 -3.77 0.38 19.19
N GLN A 72 -2.76 0.35 18.34
CA GLN A 72 -2.95 0.58 16.91
C GLN A 72 -2.17 -0.38 16.01
N THR A 73 -1.31 -1.22 16.59
CA THR A 73 -0.36 -2.02 15.84
C THR A 73 -1.05 -3.07 14.97
N PHE A 74 -2.01 -3.82 15.52
CA PHE A 74 -2.81 -4.79 14.77
C PHE A 74 -4.28 -4.58 15.10
N THR A 75 -4.83 -3.51 14.56
CA THR A 75 -6.27 -3.23 14.63
C THR A 75 -6.84 -3.19 13.24
N GLY A 76 -8.12 -3.48 13.13
CA GLY A 76 -8.86 -3.37 11.88
C GLY A 76 -10.33 -3.12 12.11
N VAL A 77 -11.01 -2.78 11.03
CA VAL A 77 -12.45 -2.59 10.99
C VAL A 77 -13.01 -3.31 9.77
N GLU A 78 -13.84 -4.30 10.03
CA GLU A 78 -14.78 -4.83 9.05
C GLU A 78 -15.92 -3.82 8.92
N ALA A 79 -15.80 -2.92 7.93
CA ALA A 79 -16.67 -1.77 7.83
C ALA A 79 -18.03 -2.13 7.24
N SER A 80 -19.09 -1.54 7.81
CA SER A 80 -20.47 -1.70 7.33
C SER A 80 -20.86 -0.71 6.24
N THR A 81 -19.93 0.13 5.80
CA THR A 81 -20.09 1.16 4.77
C THR A 81 -19.38 0.76 3.47
N GLY A 82 -19.65 1.49 2.40
CA GLY A 82 -19.18 1.16 1.06
C GLY A 82 -17.75 1.64 0.78
N ASP A 83 -17.21 1.25 -0.37
CA ASP A 83 -15.83 1.50 -0.79
C ASP A 83 -15.45 2.98 -0.76
N LEU A 84 -16.36 3.86 -1.20
CA LEU A 84 -16.11 5.28 -1.38
C LEU A 84 -16.10 6.08 -0.06
N GLU A 85 -16.41 5.42 1.05
CA GLU A 85 -16.39 6.02 2.38
C GLU A 85 -15.07 5.80 3.12
N HIS A 86 -14.10 5.12 2.47
CA HIS A 86 -12.81 4.78 3.03
C HIS A 86 -11.65 5.32 2.18
N ALA A 87 -10.46 5.37 2.78
CA ALA A 87 -9.30 6.07 2.24
C ALA A 87 -8.97 5.71 0.78
N ASP A 88 -8.91 4.43 0.45
CA ASP A 88 -8.45 4.01 -0.88
C ASP A 88 -9.53 4.19 -1.96
N GLY A 89 -10.82 4.08 -1.60
CA GLY A 89 -11.92 4.43 -2.51
C GLY A 89 -11.95 5.92 -2.85
N MET A 90 -11.74 6.76 -1.83
CA MET A 90 -11.62 8.21 -2.03
C MET A 90 -10.36 8.57 -2.82
N ALA A 91 -9.25 7.84 -2.60
CA ALA A 91 -8.01 8.04 -3.37
C ALA A 91 -8.21 7.66 -4.84
N ALA A 92 -8.90 6.56 -5.12
CA ALA A 92 -9.25 6.19 -6.49
C ALA A 92 -10.13 7.25 -7.17
N ASP A 93 -11.16 7.77 -6.49
CA ASP A 93 -12.01 8.85 -7.04
C ASP A 93 -11.19 10.10 -7.36
N ALA A 94 -10.28 10.51 -6.47
CA ALA A 94 -9.43 11.67 -6.71
C ALA A 94 -8.45 11.43 -7.87
N ALA A 95 -7.88 10.22 -8.00
CA ALA A 95 -7.02 9.86 -9.12
C ALA A 95 -7.79 9.83 -10.46
N ILE A 96 -9.00 9.31 -10.45
CA ILE A 96 -9.92 9.30 -11.61
C ILE A 96 -10.24 10.74 -12.05
N GLU A 97 -10.54 11.61 -11.11
CA GLU A 97 -10.80 13.01 -11.39
C GLU A 97 -9.55 13.71 -11.97
N PHE A 98 -8.37 13.46 -11.40
CA PHE A 98 -7.11 13.94 -11.94
C PHE A 98 -6.90 13.51 -13.40
N LEU A 99 -7.13 12.24 -13.73
CA LEU A 99 -6.98 11.73 -15.09
C LEU A 99 -7.93 12.43 -16.06
N LYS A 100 -9.19 12.63 -15.68
CA LYS A 100 -10.21 13.34 -16.49
C LYS A 100 -9.81 14.79 -16.78
N GLN A 101 -9.29 15.50 -15.79
CA GLN A 101 -8.90 16.91 -15.91
C GLN A 101 -7.59 17.11 -16.68
N ASN A 102 -6.72 16.08 -16.72
CA ASN A 102 -5.38 16.19 -17.29
C ASN A 102 -5.18 15.35 -18.58
N LYS A 103 -6.24 14.73 -19.13
CA LYS A 103 -6.17 13.81 -20.28
C LYS A 103 -5.55 14.40 -21.54
N ASP A 104 -5.64 15.73 -21.72
CA ASP A 104 -5.20 16.43 -22.94
C ASP A 104 -3.79 17.04 -22.83
N LYS A 105 -3.05 16.74 -21.75
CA LYS A 105 -1.69 17.24 -21.51
C LYS A 105 -0.78 16.17 -20.90
N PRO A 106 0.54 16.30 -21.03
CA PRO A 106 1.46 15.41 -20.33
C PRO A 106 1.25 15.50 -18.81
N PHE A 107 1.16 14.36 -18.14
CA PHE A 107 1.00 14.31 -16.69
C PHE A 107 1.92 13.26 -16.03
N PHE A 108 2.20 13.49 -14.77
CA PHE A 108 2.78 12.56 -13.82
C PHE A 108 1.84 12.42 -12.63
N LEU A 109 1.29 11.25 -12.41
CA LEU A 109 0.38 11.00 -11.28
C LEU A 109 1.03 10.02 -10.30
N GLY A 110 1.27 10.46 -9.07
CA GLY A 110 1.52 9.62 -7.93
C GLY A 110 0.20 9.32 -7.21
N CYS A 111 -0.33 8.11 -7.36
CA CYS A 111 -1.52 7.66 -6.64
C CYS A 111 -1.12 6.68 -5.54
N GLY A 112 -1.18 7.10 -4.29
CA GLY A 112 -0.80 6.30 -3.13
C GLY A 112 -2.01 5.73 -2.41
N PHE A 113 -2.13 4.40 -2.39
CA PHE A 113 -3.10 3.70 -1.57
C PHE A 113 -2.55 3.46 -0.17
N VAL A 114 -3.43 3.39 0.83
CA VAL A 114 -3.05 3.23 2.24
C VAL A 114 -3.02 1.75 2.62
N ARG A 115 -3.96 0.95 2.10
CA ARG A 115 -4.04 -0.47 2.42
C ARG A 115 -2.91 -1.27 1.75
N PRO A 116 -2.39 -2.30 2.43
CA PRO A 116 -2.78 -2.88 3.72
C PRO A 116 -2.08 -2.27 4.97
N HIS A 117 -1.78 -0.97 5.03
CA HIS A 117 -1.29 -0.34 6.26
C HIS A 117 -2.36 -0.41 7.37
N VAL A 118 -1.92 -0.65 8.60
CA VAL A 118 -2.80 -0.64 9.78
C VAL A 118 -3.32 0.79 10.08
N PRO A 119 -4.57 0.93 10.58
CA PRO A 119 -5.57 -0.10 10.83
C PRO A 119 -6.05 -0.78 9.54
N LEU A 120 -6.33 -2.10 9.60
CA LEU A 120 -6.80 -2.87 8.45
C LEU A 120 -8.30 -2.61 8.24
N VAL A 121 -8.63 -1.58 7.49
CA VAL A 121 -10.02 -1.16 7.24
C VAL A 121 -10.42 -1.56 5.83
N ALA A 122 -11.46 -2.37 5.72
CA ALA A 122 -12.09 -2.70 4.45
C ALA A 122 -13.61 -2.93 4.65
N PRO A 123 -14.46 -2.65 3.64
CA PRO A 123 -15.86 -3.04 3.64
C PRO A 123 -16.05 -4.55 3.83
N SER A 124 -17.13 -4.95 4.52
CA SER A 124 -17.43 -6.34 4.87
C SER A 124 -17.41 -7.31 3.68
N LYS A 125 -17.87 -6.86 2.50
CA LYS A 125 -17.85 -7.68 1.25
C LYS A 125 -16.47 -8.24 0.88
N TYR A 126 -15.38 -7.64 1.35
CA TYR A 126 -14.02 -8.14 1.12
C TYR A 126 -13.62 -9.19 2.15
N PHE A 127 -14.12 -9.10 3.38
CA PHE A 127 -13.97 -10.16 4.39
C PHE A 127 -14.74 -11.42 3.97
N ASP A 128 -15.93 -11.28 3.37
CA ASP A 128 -16.73 -12.39 2.89
C ASP A 128 -16.03 -13.25 1.80
N ARG A 129 -14.95 -12.74 1.20
CA ARG A 129 -14.14 -13.50 0.23
C ARG A 129 -13.22 -14.53 0.88
N TYR A 130 -13.03 -14.47 2.20
CA TYR A 130 -12.04 -15.28 2.91
C TYR A 130 -12.68 -16.09 4.03
N ASP A 131 -12.31 -17.36 4.09
CA ASP A 131 -12.66 -18.23 5.21
C ASP A 131 -11.57 -18.09 6.30
N ARG A 132 -11.92 -17.48 7.43
CA ARG A 132 -11.01 -17.30 8.57
C ARG A 132 -10.44 -18.61 9.06
N ASP A 133 -11.25 -19.68 9.09
CA ASP A 133 -10.80 -20.97 9.60
C ASP A 133 -9.78 -21.64 8.68
N ALA A 134 -9.83 -21.32 7.39
CA ALA A 134 -8.85 -21.76 6.40
C ALA A 134 -7.54 -20.94 6.40
N MET A 135 -7.44 -19.83 7.19
CA MET A 135 -6.21 -19.05 7.28
C MET A 135 -5.11 -19.87 7.96
N VAL A 136 -3.96 -19.97 7.29
CA VAL A 136 -2.80 -20.72 7.76
C VAL A 136 -1.67 -19.76 8.07
N SER A 137 -1.16 -19.83 9.29
CA SER A 137 0.07 -19.09 9.68
C SER A 137 1.28 -19.64 8.93
N PRO A 138 2.25 -18.79 8.56
CA PRO A 138 3.49 -19.27 7.99
C PRO A 138 4.20 -20.29 8.90
N GLU A 139 4.70 -21.37 8.31
CA GLU A 139 5.56 -22.30 9.04
C GLU A 139 6.94 -21.68 9.25
N VAL A 140 7.44 -21.77 10.48
CA VAL A 140 8.77 -21.29 10.83
C VAL A 140 9.62 -22.49 11.26
N PRO A 141 10.68 -22.84 10.52
CA PRO A 141 11.55 -23.95 10.86
C PRO A 141 12.17 -23.80 12.26
N LYS A 142 12.41 -24.93 12.92
CA LYS A 142 13.15 -24.94 14.20
C LYS A 142 14.57 -24.40 13.96
N GLY A 143 14.97 -23.41 14.76
CA GLY A 143 16.31 -22.80 14.64
C GLY A 143 16.42 -21.73 13.55
N ASP A 144 15.34 -21.34 12.92
CA ASP A 144 15.27 -20.34 11.85
C ASP A 144 16.03 -19.02 12.15
N LEU A 145 16.09 -18.63 13.42
CA LEU A 145 16.78 -17.42 13.84
C LEU A 145 18.16 -17.68 14.48
N ASP A 146 18.70 -18.89 14.43
CA ASP A 146 19.93 -19.23 15.18
C ASP A 146 21.18 -18.51 14.62
N ASP A 147 21.21 -18.23 13.34
CA ASP A 147 22.26 -17.48 12.65
C ASP A 147 22.04 -15.96 12.64
N VAL A 148 20.89 -15.51 13.14
CA VAL A 148 20.53 -14.08 13.15
C VAL A 148 21.05 -13.39 14.42
N PRO A 149 21.61 -12.15 14.33
CA PRO A 149 22.09 -11.40 15.50
C PRO A 149 21.00 -11.23 16.58
N LYS A 150 21.39 -11.32 17.85
CA LYS A 150 20.46 -11.28 19.00
C LYS A 150 19.53 -10.06 19.01
N ILE A 151 20.03 -8.89 18.57
CA ILE A 151 19.24 -7.67 18.51
C ILE A 151 18.03 -7.83 17.58
N ILE A 152 18.18 -8.56 16.48
CA ILE A 152 17.11 -8.80 15.51
C ILE A 152 16.15 -9.89 16.00
N ARG A 153 16.65 -10.92 16.71
CA ARG A 153 15.82 -12.03 17.21
C ARG A 153 14.62 -11.57 18.05
N ASN A 154 14.80 -10.54 18.87
CA ASN A 154 13.77 -10.02 19.77
C ASN A 154 12.98 -8.84 19.19
N TYR A 155 13.45 -8.27 18.09
CA TYR A 155 12.78 -7.12 17.49
C TYR A 155 11.48 -7.55 16.81
N LYS A 156 10.36 -6.92 17.17
CA LYS A 156 9.02 -7.19 16.62
C LYS A 156 8.62 -8.67 16.59
N SER A 157 9.02 -9.44 17.61
CA SER A 157 8.65 -10.85 17.73
C SER A 157 7.14 -11.02 18.02
N ILE A 158 6.60 -12.19 17.67
CA ILE A 158 5.20 -12.55 17.89
C ILE A 158 4.81 -12.45 19.37
N ASP A 159 5.73 -12.82 20.27
CA ASP A 159 5.50 -12.79 21.74
C ASP A 159 5.29 -11.38 22.28
N ARG A 160 5.92 -10.38 21.65
CA ARG A 160 5.77 -8.98 22.00
C ARG A 160 4.32 -8.50 21.87
N TYR A 161 3.65 -8.97 20.84
CA TYR A 161 2.28 -8.53 20.52
C TYR A 161 1.22 -9.39 21.22
N GLY A 162 1.58 -10.60 21.63
CA GLY A 162 0.65 -11.55 22.23
C GLY A 162 -0.37 -12.10 21.25
N VAL A 163 -0.01 -12.21 19.98
CA VAL A 163 -0.85 -12.77 18.93
C VAL A 163 -0.92 -14.29 19.12
N THR A 164 -2.10 -14.78 19.49
CA THR A 164 -2.38 -16.22 19.56
C THR A 164 -2.68 -16.78 18.16
N PRO A 165 -2.63 -18.11 17.94
CA PRO A 165 -3.00 -18.70 16.64
C PRO A 165 -4.38 -18.26 16.15
N GLU A 166 -5.35 -18.15 17.04
CA GLU A 166 -6.71 -17.71 16.68
C GLU A 166 -6.77 -16.23 16.29
N LEU A 167 -6.07 -15.37 17.03
CA LEU A 167 -5.95 -13.96 16.69
C LEU A 167 -5.21 -13.78 15.36
N HIS A 168 -4.22 -14.64 15.08
CA HIS A 168 -3.45 -14.59 13.85
C HIS A 168 -4.30 -14.88 12.61
N LYS A 169 -5.21 -15.86 12.67
CA LYS A 169 -6.16 -16.13 11.60
C LYS A 169 -7.00 -14.88 11.25
N GLY A 170 -7.55 -14.22 12.26
CA GLY A 170 -8.32 -12.99 12.05
C GLY A 170 -7.48 -11.82 11.50
N LEU A 171 -6.22 -11.71 11.90
CA LEU A 171 -5.27 -10.73 11.36
C LEU A 171 -4.98 -10.99 9.88
N LEU A 172 -4.75 -12.25 9.49
CA LEU A 172 -4.51 -12.65 8.10
C LEU A 172 -5.74 -12.38 7.22
N GLU A 173 -6.93 -12.77 7.68
CA GLU A 173 -8.20 -12.48 7.00
C GLU A 173 -8.35 -10.97 6.73
N ALA A 174 -8.17 -10.13 7.75
CA ALA A 174 -8.29 -8.68 7.62
C ALA A 174 -7.20 -8.07 6.70
N TYR A 175 -5.99 -8.62 6.72
CA TYR A 175 -4.91 -8.21 5.83
C TYR A 175 -5.26 -8.51 4.38
N TYR A 176 -5.73 -9.72 4.06
CA TYR A 176 -6.14 -10.10 2.71
C TYR A 176 -7.40 -9.34 2.25
N ALA A 177 -8.38 -9.14 3.12
CA ALA A 177 -9.53 -8.30 2.82
C ALA A 177 -9.13 -6.86 2.46
N SER A 178 -8.16 -6.30 3.18
CA SER A 178 -7.61 -4.96 2.90
C SER A 178 -6.90 -4.90 1.55
N ILE A 179 -6.14 -5.94 1.18
CA ILE A 179 -5.51 -6.04 -0.16
C ILE A 179 -6.57 -6.12 -1.24
N SER A 180 -7.59 -6.97 -1.09
CA SER A 180 -8.67 -7.10 -2.09
C SER A 180 -9.45 -5.80 -2.27
N TYR A 181 -9.64 -5.05 -1.19
CA TYR A 181 -10.25 -3.72 -1.26
C TYR A 181 -9.38 -2.75 -2.07
N MET A 182 -8.09 -2.67 -1.76
CA MET A 182 -7.14 -1.80 -2.46
C MET A 182 -7.02 -2.19 -3.94
N ASP A 183 -6.91 -3.48 -4.25
CA ASP A 183 -6.80 -3.99 -5.61
C ASP A 183 -8.00 -3.59 -6.49
N GLU A 184 -9.21 -3.66 -5.94
CA GLU A 184 -10.42 -3.17 -6.63
C GLU A 184 -10.35 -1.67 -6.92
N GLN A 185 -9.76 -0.88 -6.02
CA GLN A 185 -9.59 0.56 -6.26
C GLN A 185 -8.52 0.85 -7.33
N VAL A 186 -7.45 0.07 -7.37
CA VAL A 186 -6.46 0.10 -8.48
C VAL A 186 -7.15 -0.20 -9.81
N GLY A 187 -7.99 -1.23 -9.85
CA GLY A 187 -8.80 -1.59 -11.04
C GLY A 187 -9.59 -0.41 -11.58
N ARG A 188 -10.32 0.31 -10.72
CA ARG A 188 -11.11 1.50 -11.10
C ARG A 188 -10.27 2.60 -11.78
N VAL A 189 -9.07 2.87 -11.26
CA VAL A 189 -8.18 3.86 -11.85
C VAL A 189 -7.68 3.41 -13.21
N LEU A 190 -7.30 2.12 -13.35
CA LEU A 190 -6.84 1.54 -14.62
C LEU A 190 -7.94 1.47 -15.68
N GLU A 191 -9.17 1.12 -15.29
CA GLU A 191 -10.34 1.15 -16.17
C GLU A 191 -10.58 2.56 -16.72
N THR A 192 -10.50 3.57 -15.86
CA THR A 192 -10.64 4.98 -16.29
C THR A 192 -9.53 5.39 -17.27
N LEU A 193 -8.29 4.93 -17.05
CA LEU A 193 -7.18 5.17 -17.97
C LEU A 193 -7.49 4.58 -19.37
N ASP A 194 -8.12 3.40 -19.42
CA ASP A 194 -8.57 2.76 -20.66
C ASP A 194 -9.74 3.52 -21.30
N GLU A 195 -10.76 3.84 -20.54
CA GLU A 195 -11.95 4.58 -21.00
C GLU A 195 -11.62 5.95 -21.61
N LEU A 196 -10.60 6.62 -21.07
CA LEU A 196 -10.11 7.90 -21.58
C LEU A 196 -9.19 7.77 -22.78
N GLY A 197 -8.86 6.54 -23.23
CA GLY A 197 -7.94 6.28 -24.34
C GLY A 197 -6.47 6.63 -24.04
N LEU A 198 -6.09 6.69 -22.75
CA LEU A 198 -4.76 7.10 -22.32
C LEU A 198 -3.77 5.94 -22.19
N ARG A 199 -4.26 4.69 -22.13
CA ARG A 199 -3.44 3.47 -21.90
C ARG A 199 -2.24 3.38 -22.84
N GLU A 200 -2.45 3.58 -24.12
CA GLU A 200 -1.42 3.40 -25.16
C GLU A 200 -0.28 4.43 -25.07
N ASN A 201 -0.47 5.50 -24.33
CA ASN A 201 0.53 6.58 -24.18
C ASN A 201 0.89 6.85 -22.71
N THR A 202 0.63 5.89 -21.81
CA THR A 202 0.91 6.04 -20.38
C THR A 202 1.74 4.87 -19.86
N ILE A 203 2.90 5.16 -19.28
CA ILE A 203 3.65 4.19 -18.47
C ILE A 203 2.92 4.00 -17.15
N VAL A 204 2.59 2.76 -16.81
CA VAL A 204 1.99 2.43 -15.51
C VAL A 204 3.00 1.65 -14.69
N ILE A 205 3.24 2.12 -13.46
CA ILE A 205 4.11 1.47 -12.49
C ILE A 205 3.30 1.14 -11.25
N PHE A 206 3.30 -0.13 -10.85
CA PHE A 206 2.71 -0.58 -9.60
C PHE A 206 3.81 -1.17 -8.71
N SER A 207 3.93 -0.62 -7.51
CA SER A 207 4.91 -1.08 -6.51
C SER A 207 4.45 -0.74 -5.10
N SER A 208 5.25 -1.14 -4.10
CA SER A 208 5.10 -0.76 -2.70
C SER A 208 6.42 -0.20 -2.16
N ASP A 209 6.36 0.62 -1.13
CA ASP A 209 7.53 1.19 -0.44
C ASP A 209 8.31 0.14 0.37
N HIS A 210 7.64 -0.89 0.87
CA HIS A 210 8.21 -2.04 1.59
C HIS A 210 7.24 -3.22 1.61
N GLY A 211 7.75 -4.38 1.93
CA GLY A 211 6.95 -5.56 2.22
C GLY A 211 6.48 -5.61 3.69
N TYR A 212 5.99 -6.77 4.14
CA TYR A 212 5.42 -6.92 5.47
C TYR A 212 5.48 -8.36 5.97
N LEU A 213 5.96 -8.56 7.19
CA LEU A 213 5.99 -9.85 7.87
C LEU A 213 4.66 -10.11 8.56
N LEU A 214 4.10 -11.30 8.33
CA LEU A 214 2.83 -11.77 8.89
C LEU A 214 3.03 -13.10 9.63
N GLY A 215 4.03 -13.17 10.50
CA GLY A 215 4.37 -14.38 11.26
C GLY A 215 5.59 -15.12 10.76
N HIS A 216 6.09 -14.87 9.55
CA HIS A 216 7.36 -15.39 9.06
C HIS A 216 8.49 -15.03 10.04
N HIS A 217 9.42 -15.93 10.25
CA HIS A 217 10.52 -15.76 11.21
C HIS A 217 10.03 -15.43 12.64
N HIS A 218 8.84 -15.87 13.03
CA HIS A 218 8.16 -15.45 14.27
C HIS A 218 8.08 -13.93 14.46
N LYS A 219 7.94 -13.17 13.35
CA LYS A 219 7.94 -11.72 13.35
C LYS A 219 6.75 -11.12 12.63
N PHE A 220 6.50 -9.86 12.94
CA PHE A 220 5.48 -9.06 12.32
C PHE A 220 6.02 -7.72 11.83
N GLN A 221 5.27 -7.08 10.94
CA GLN A 221 5.49 -5.74 10.45
C GLN A 221 6.71 -5.62 9.52
N LYS A 222 7.11 -4.40 9.29
CA LYS A 222 8.23 -3.92 8.48
C LYS A 222 9.46 -3.59 9.34
N GLN A 223 10.49 -3.04 8.71
CA GLN A 223 11.78 -2.67 9.32
C GLN A 223 12.63 -3.89 9.68
N HIS A 224 12.59 -4.90 8.83
CA HIS A 224 13.44 -6.07 8.84
C HIS A 224 14.15 -6.19 7.48
N LEU A 225 15.24 -6.96 7.44
CA LEU A 225 15.99 -7.26 6.22
C LEU A 225 15.62 -8.62 5.60
N PHE A 226 14.55 -9.24 6.10
CA PHE A 226 14.01 -10.48 5.51
C PHE A 226 13.28 -10.17 4.19
N GLU A 227 13.24 -11.17 3.31
CA GLU A 227 12.61 -11.07 1.99
C GLU A 227 11.18 -10.50 2.05
N GLU A 228 10.37 -10.95 2.99
CA GLU A 228 8.98 -10.51 3.15
C GLU A 228 8.85 -9.02 3.49
N SER A 229 9.93 -8.41 3.99
CA SER A 229 9.98 -6.98 4.31
C SER A 229 10.65 -6.14 3.22
N THR A 230 11.55 -6.71 2.45
CA THR A 230 12.37 -5.99 1.45
C THR A 230 11.90 -6.22 0.03
N ARG A 231 11.33 -7.40 -0.27
CA ARG A 231 10.80 -7.72 -1.59
C ARG A 231 9.36 -7.23 -1.74
N VAL A 232 9.15 -6.42 -2.76
CA VAL A 232 7.85 -5.83 -3.07
C VAL A 232 7.39 -6.23 -4.47
N PRO A 233 6.08 -6.17 -4.77
CA PRO A 233 5.62 -6.27 -6.15
C PRO A 233 6.23 -5.12 -6.96
N PHE A 234 6.66 -5.42 -8.18
CA PHE A 234 7.18 -4.44 -9.12
C PHE A 234 6.66 -4.76 -10.51
N ILE A 235 5.67 -4.03 -10.96
CA ILE A 235 5.04 -4.21 -12.27
C ILE A 235 5.23 -2.93 -13.08
N LEU A 236 5.80 -3.07 -14.27
CA LEU A 236 6.03 -1.98 -15.21
C LEU A 236 5.32 -2.30 -16.52
N SER A 237 4.38 -1.45 -16.90
CA SER A 237 3.70 -1.51 -18.19
C SER A 237 4.13 -0.34 -19.06
N VAL A 238 4.81 -0.63 -20.17
CA VAL A 238 5.24 0.33 -21.19
C VAL A 238 4.59 -0.07 -22.50
N PRO A 239 3.47 0.54 -22.91
CA PRO A 239 2.62 0.04 -24.00
C PRO A 239 3.33 -0.15 -25.33
N TRP A 240 4.26 0.72 -25.68
CA TRP A 240 5.02 0.64 -26.94
C TRP A 240 6.18 -0.36 -26.94
N ILE A 241 6.52 -0.99 -25.80
CA ILE A 241 7.51 -2.07 -25.70
C ILE A 241 6.79 -3.43 -25.73
N THR A 242 6.10 -3.72 -26.81
CA THR A 242 5.20 -4.90 -26.94
C THR A 242 5.91 -6.24 -26.72
N LYS A 243 7.22 -6.33 -27.00
CA LYS A 243 8.01 -7.56 -26.79
C LYS A 243 8.15 -7.96 -25.33
N SER A 244 7.91 -7.04 -24.39
CA SER A 244 7.99 -7.29 -22.95
C SER A 244 6.64 -7.61 -22.29
N HIS A 245 5.55 -7.50 -23.04
CA HIS A 245 4.22 -7.73 -22.48
C HIS A 245 4.04 -9.17 -22.00
N GLY A 246 3.54 -9.33 -20.78
CA GLY A 246 3.32 -10.63 -20.15
C GLY A 246 4.60 -11.35 -19.69
N HIS A 247 5.76 -10.73 -19.80
CA HIS A 247 7.01 -11.33 -19.32
C HIS A 247 7.29 -11.02 -17.86
N ALA A 248 7.71 -12.06 -17.13
CA ALA A 248 8.29 -11.91 -15.79
C ALA A 248 9.83 -12.00 -15.86
N SER A 249 10.53 -11.25 -15.02
CA SER A 249 11.99 -11.26 -14.90
C SER A 249 12.41 -11.74 -13.51
N ASN A 250 13.41 -12.62 -13.46
CA ASN A 250 14.06 -13.04 -12.22
C ASN A 250 15.28 -12.17 -11.87
N LYS A 251 15.53 -11.11 -12.63
CA LYS A 251 16.61 -10.17 -12.30
C LYS A 251 16.23 -9.32 -11.10
N ILE A 252 17.22 -8.97 -10.31
CA ILE A 252 17.05 -8.00 -9.21
C ILE A 252 16.85 -6.62 -9.84
N ALA A 253 15.84 -5.92 -9.37
CA ALA A 253 15.60 -4.51 -9.62
C ALA A 253 15.32 -3.83 -8.27
N GLU A 254 15.85 -2.64 -8.10
CA GLU A 254 15.65 -1.85 -6.88
C GLU A 254 14.79 -0.62 -7.18
N LEU A 255 14.10 -0.08 -6.17
CA LEU A 255 13.29 1.14 -6.36
C LEU A 255 14.14 2.34 -6.79
N VAL A 256 15.42 2.36 -6.45
CA VAL A 256 16.38 3.39 -6.88
C VAL A 256 16.61 3.38 -8.40
N ASP A 257 16.38 2.24 -9.06
CA ASP A 257 16.53 2.11 -10.52
C ASP A 257 15.42 2.83 -11.30
N LEU A 258 14.28 3.14 -10.63
CA LEU A 258 13.16 3.84 -11.27
C LEU A 258 13.56 5.22 -11.80
N TYR A 259 14.29 5.98 -11.00
CA TYR A 259 14.67 7.34 -11.40
C TYR A 259 15.48 7.36 -12.71
N PRO A 260 16.62 6.65 -12.83
CA PRO A 260 17.41 6.64 -14.06
C PRO A 260 16.72 5.91 -15.23
N THR A 261 15.74 5.07 -14.97
CA THR A 261 14.97 4.38 -16.02
C THR A 261 13.95 5.28 -16.70
N LEU A 262 13.41 6.26 -15.95
CA LEU A 262 12.34 7.15 -16.41
C LEU A 262 12.85 8.56 -16.79
N ALA A 263 14.10 8.91 -16.43
CA ALA A 263 14.73 10.22 -16.63
C ALA A 263 15.19 10.46 -18.08
#